data_6cc19519eac6f503b900126da368e96c
#
_entry.id   6cc19519eac6f503b900126da368e96c
#
_cell.length_a   1.000
_cell.length_b   1.000
_cell.length_c   1.000
_cell.angle_alpha   90.00
_cell.angle_beta   90.00
_cell.angle_gamma   90.00
#
_symmetry.space_group_name_H-M   'P 1'
#
loop_
_entity.id
_entity.type
_entity.pdbx_description
1 polymer ?
#
loop_
_entity_poly.entity_id
_entity_poly.type
_entity_poly.pdbx_seq_one_letter_code
_entity_poly.pdbx_strand_id
1 'polypeptide(L)'
;MNNTVTIVTGGSQGIGRSIAEFLASKGGDIAIFDIVDGSEATEAIRAKGRKAEFFSVDVSDLRIVTEAVDKVVSEMGRISNLVNNAGITIDKLLLRMKEEDWDKVIQVNLKSAFNCTKAVIRHMIKTGGAIVNISSIAGVMGNAGQANYAASKAGLIGFTKSVAREYGERGVRVNAIAPGFIRTRMTEVLDEKTKGEMLRGVPLRRFGEPVDVAHAVYFLVSEYGSYITGEVINVNGGLHM
;
A
#
# COMPACT_ATOMS: atom_id res chain seq x y z
N MET A 1 3.56 -18.68 0.34
CA MET A 1 3.51 -17.79 1.52
C MET A 1 3.09 -18.51 2.83
N ASN A 2 3.22 -19.81 2.91
CA ASN A 2 2.82 -20.55 4.12
C ASN A 2 3.54 -20.03 5.37
N ASN A 3 2.79 -19.85 6.46
CA ASN A 3 3.28 -19.31 7.73
C ASN A 3 3.81 -17.86 7.69
N THR A 4 3.36 -17.06 6.76
CA THR A 4 3.68 -15.62 6.73
C THR A 4 2.50 -14.80 7.24
N VAL A 5 2.76 -13.81 8.09
CA VAL A 5 1.79 -12.80 8.51
C VAL A 5 2.10 -11.50 7.76
N THR A 6 1.10 -10.97 7.08
CA THR A 6 1.19 -9.70 6.36
C THR A 6 0.24 -8.68 6.96
N ILE A 7 0.75 -7.52 7.34
CA ILE A 7 -0.07 -6.35 7.70
C ILE A 7 -0.38 -5.59 6.41
N VAL A 8 -1.66 -5.31 6.16
CA VAL A 8 -2.12 -4.48 5.04
C VAL A 8 -2.87 -3.27 5.59
N THR A 9 -2.34 -2.06 5.38
CA THR A 9 -3.02 -0.83 5.78
C THR A 9 -4.01 -0.39 4.72
N GLY A 10 -5.18 0.13 5.12
CA GLY A 10 -6.27 0.41 4.18
C GLY A 10 -6.80 -0.86 3.51
N GLY A 11 -6.83 -1.98 4.22
CA GLY A 11 -7.13 -3.31 3.69
C GLY A 11 -8.60 -3.68 3.61
N SER A 12 -9.50 -2.81 4.08
CA SER A 12 -10.94 -3.09 4.11
C SER A 12 -11.62 -2.97 2.74
N GLN A 13 -11.04 -2.24 1.81
CA GLN A 13 -11.63 -1.97 0.49
C GLN A 13 -10.60 -1.76 -0.63
N GLY A 14 -11.06 -1.70 -1.88
CA GLY A 14 -10.28 -1.32 -3.05
C GLY A 14 -9.01 -2.14 -3.26
N ILE A 15 -7.90 -1.45 -3.53
CA ILE A 15 -6.59 -2.08 -3.80
C ILE A 15 -6.10 -2.86 -2.57
N GLY A 16 -6.23 -2.30 -1.37
CA GLY A 16 -5.78 -2.95 -0.13
C GLY A 16 -6.52 -4.27 0.14
N ARG A 17 -7.85 -4.30 -0.04
CA ARG A 17 -8.65 -5.53 0.08
C ARG A 17 -8.22 -6.57 -0.94
N SER A 18 -8.06 -6.17 -2.20
CA SER A 18 -7.60 -7.08 -3.26
C SER A 18 -6.22 -7.67 -2.94
N ILE A 19 -5.29 -6.87 -2.41
CA ILE A 19 -3.98 -7.33 -1.95
C ILE A 19 -4.16 -8.35 -0.81
N ALA A 20 -4.94 -8.03 0.22
CA ALA A 20 -5.16 -8.89 1.37
C ALA A 20 -5.75 -10.25 0.96
N GLU A 21 -6.81 -10.25 0.16
CA GLU A 21 -7.47 -11.47 -0.32
C GLU A 21 -6.57 -12.29 -1.25
N PHE A 22 -5.77 -11.64 -2.10
CA PHE A 22 -4.85 -12.33 -3.00
C PHE A 22 -3.71 -12.99 -2.23
N LEU A 23 -3.08 -12.29 -1.29
CA LEU A 23 -2.01 -12.85 -0.45
C LEU A 23 -2.52 -14.01 0.40
N ALA A 24 -3.75 -13.93 0.91
CA ALA A 24 -4.41 -15.03 1.60
C ALA A 24 -4.60 -16.25 0.70
N SER A 25 -5.01 -16.06 -0.57
CA SER A 25 -5.13 -17.16 -1.55
C SER A 25 -3.80 -17.85 -1.86
N LYS A 26 -2.67 -17.21 -1.56
CA LYS A 26 -1.32 -17.75 -1.67
C LYS A 26 -0.79 -18.34 -0.35
N GLY A 27 -1.65 -18.48 0.65
CA GLY A 27 -1.32 -19.15 1.92
C GLY A 27 -0.83 -18.22 3.04
N GLY A 28 -0.91 -16.89 2.86
CA GLY A 28 -0.57 -15.91 3.88
C GLY A 28 -1.70 -15.67 4.89
N ASP A 29 -1.36 -15.37 6.13
CA ASP A 29 -2.28 -14.86 7.15
C ASP A 29 -2.23 -13.32 7.11
N ILE A 30 -3.37 -12.66 7.36
CA ILE A 30 -3.53 -11.23 7.10
C ILE A 30 -4.00 -10.47 8.35
N ALA A 31 -3.30 -9.40 8.68
CA ALA A 31 -3.77 -8.37 9.61
C ALA A 31 -4.19 -7.13 8.83
N ILE A 32 -5.45 -6.74 8.91
CA ILE A 32 -5.97 -5.54 8.26
C ILE A 32 -5.94 -4.39 9.25
N PHE A 33 -5.25 -3.30 8.92
CA PHE A 33 -5.26 -2.03 9.64
C PHE A 33 -6.08 -1.01 8.85
N ASP A 34 -7.21 -0.60 9.39
CA ASP A 34 -8.08 0.37 8.72
C ASP A 34 -8.92 1.12 9.77
N ILE A 35 -9.43 2.30 9.41
CA ILE A 35 -10.46 3.03 10.17
C ILE A 35 -11.88 2.64 9.73
N VAL A 36 -11.99 2.04 8.53
CA VAL A 36 -13.24 1.50 7.99
C VAL A 36 -13.34 0.04 8.41
N ASP A 37 -14.52 -0.40 8.80
CA ASP A 37 -14.75 -1.79 9.21
C ASP A 37 -14.27 -2.79 8.15
N GLY A 38 -13.42 -3.71 8.57
CA GLY A 38 -12.81 -4.76 7.75
C GLY A 38 -13.43 -6.14 7.91
N SER A 39 -14.57 -6.27 8.59
CA SER A 39 -15.21 -7.56 8.89
C SER A 39 -15.49 -8.36 7.63
N GLU A 40 -16.04 -7.74 6.58
CA GLU A 40 -16.31 -8.41 5.30
C GLU A 40 -15.03 -8.96 4.64
N ALA A 41 -13.95 -8.18 4.66
CA ALA A 41 -12.67 -8.60 4.09
C ALA A 41 -12.03 -9.75 4.91
N THR A 42 -12.09 -9.68 6.24
CA THR A 42 -11.57 -10.75 7.10
C THR A 42 -12.38 -12.04 6.97
N GLU A 43 -13.71 -11.97 6.87
CA GLU A 43 -14.57 -13.13 6.64
C GLU A 43 -14.27 -13.78 5.28
N ALA A 44 -14.10 -13.00 4.22
CA ALA A 44 -13.74 -13.51 2.90
C ALA A 44 -12.37 -14.23 2.90
N ILE A 45 -11.42 -13.77 3.72
CA ILE A 45 -10.12 -14.43 3.89
C ILE A 45 -10.24 -15.69 4.72
N ARG A 46 -10.99 -15.65 5.82
CA ARG A 46 -11.24 -16.82 6.69
C ARG A 46 -11.94 -17.95 5.94
N ALA A 47 -12.88 -17.61 5.04
CA ALA A 47 -13.53 -18.57 4.15
C ALA A 47 -12.56 -19.31 3.21
N LYS A 48 -11.36 -18.74 2.94
CA LYS A 48 -10.27 -19.37 2.20
C LYS A 48 -9.35 -20.23 3.09
N GLY A 49 -9.73 -20.44 4.36
CA GLY A 49 -8.97 -21.25 5.32
C GLY A 49 -7.73 -20.55 5.89
N ARG A 50 -7.66 -19.22 5.80
CA ARG A 50 -6.53 -18.45 6.34
C ARG A 50 -6.94 -17.64 7.57
N LYS A 51 -5.96 -17.38 8.46
CA LYS A 51 -6.19 -16.51 9.60
C LYS A 51 -6.23 -15.06 9.10
N ALA A 52 -7.26 -14.33 9.53
CA ALA A 52 -7.39 -12.90 9.24
C ALA A 52 -7.95 -12.18 10.46
N GLU A 53 -7.34 -11.06 10.81
CA GLU A 53 -7.78 -10.21 11.92
C GLU A 53 -7.87 -8.75 11.47
N PHE A 54 -8.94 -8.09 11.91
CA PHE A 54 -9.14 -6.67 11.70
C PHE A 54 -8.77 -5.90 12.97
N PHE A 55 -7.99 -4.84 12.78
CA PHE A 55 -7.62 -3.90 13.83
C PHE A 55 -8.06 -2.51 13.40
N SER A 56 -8.92 -1.86 14.19
CA SER A 56 -9.31 -0.46 13.97
C SER A 56 -8.12 0.44 14.33
N VAL A 57 -7.41 0.93 13.31
CA VAL A 57 -6.14 1.65 13.47
C VAL A 57 -6.14 2.91 12.62
N ASP A 58 -6.03 4.08 13.24
CA ASP A 58 -5.60 5.29 12.56
C ASP A 58 -4.07 5.23 12.38
N VAL A 59 -3.64 4.90 11.17
CA VAL A 59 -2.22 4.76 10.83
C VAL A 59 -1.43 6.08 10.93
N SER A 60 -2.10 7.22 11.05
CA SER A 60 -1.46 8.51 11.25
C SER A 60 -0.95 8.74 12.70
N ASP A 61 -1.41 7.93 13.65
CA ASP A 61 -0.97 7.93 15.05
C ASP A 61 0.03 6.82 15.34
N LEU A 62 1.29 7.19 15.61
CA LEU A 62 2.37 6.24 15.87
C LEU A 62 2.12 5.37 17.11
N ARG A 63 1.47 5.91 18.16
CA ARG A 63 1.19 5.16 19.38
C ARG A 63 0.18 4.05 19.10
N ILE A 64 -0.93 4.39 18.43
CA ILE A 64 -1.98 3.41 18.05
C ILE A 64 -1.38 2.32 17.15
N VAL A 65 -0.59 2.71 16.15
CA VAL A 65 0.10 1.76 15.26
C VAL A 65 1.03 0.83 16.03
N THR A 66 1.80 1.37 16.99
CA THR A 66 2.74 0.56 17.77
C THR A 66 2.01 -0.48 18.61
N GLU A 67 0.94 -0.08 19.32
CA GLU A 67 0.11 -0.98 20.12
C GLU A 67 -0.56 -2.07 19.24
N ALA A 68 -1.03 -1.69 18.04
CA ALA A 68 -1.64 -2.64 17.11
C ALA A 68 -0.63 -3.65 16.55
N VAL A 69 0.58 -3.21 16.22
CA VAL A 69 1.66 -4.10 15.76
C VAL A 69 2.03 -5.11 16.85
N ASP A 70 2.11 -4.69 18.11
CA ASP A 70 2.38 -5.60 19.25
C ASP A 70 1.25 -6.63 19.41
N LYS A 71 -0.01 -6.24 19.21
CA LYS A 71 -1.15 -7.17 19.20
C LYS A 71 -1.04 -8.18 18.05
N VAL A 72 -0.69 -7.74 16.84
CA VAL A 72 -0.47 -8.69 15.72
C VAL A 72 0.59 -9.71 16.08
N VAL A 73 1.71 -9.29 16.68
CA VAL A 73 2.77 -10.21 17.08
C VAL A 73 2.28 -11.20 18.14
N SER A 74 1.51 -10.77 19.13
CA SER A 74 1.00 -11.65 20.19
C SER A 74 -0.09 -12.60 19.71
N GLU A 75 -0.95 -12.19 18.78
CA GLU A 75 -2.13 -12.95 18.36
C GLU A 75 -1.87 -13.78 17.11
N MET A 76 -1.06 -13.28 16.17
CA MET A 76 -0.81 -13.92 14.89
C MET A 76 0.63 -14.41 14.72
N GLY A 77 1.53 -14.00 15.59
CA GLY A 77 2.94 -14.38 15.56
C GLY A 77 3.82 -13.43 14.73
N ARG A 78 4.88 -13.97 14.15
CA ARG A 78 5.91 -13.19 13.45
C ARG A 78 5.38 -12.46 12.23
N ILE A 79 5.56 -11.14 12.19
CA ILE A 79 5.27 -10.32 11.01
C ILE A 79 6.35 -10.57 9.95
N SER A 80 5.91 -11.06 8.78
CA SER A 80 6.78 -11.31 7.62
C SER A 80 6.75 -10.16 6.62
N ASN A 81 5.58 -9.53 6.45
CA ASN A 81 5.41 -8.48 5.45
C ASN A 81 4.58 -7.31 5.98
N LEU A 82 4.83 -6.13 5.41
CA LEU A 82 4.01 -4.93 5.58
C LEU A 82 3.66 -4.36 4.20
N VAL A 83 2.39 -4.05 3.97
CA VAL A 83 1.94 -3.31 2.80
C VAL A 83 1.35 -1.98 3.27
N ASN A 84 2.09 -0.89 3.04
CA ASN A 84 1.62 0.47 3.27
C ASN A 84 0.76 0.91 2.08
N ASN A 85 -0.55 0.69 2.19
CA ASN A 85 -1.52 1.02 1.14
C ASN A 85 -2.47 2.15 1.55
N ALA A 86 -2.70 2.38 2.85
CA ALA A 86 -3.58 3.44 3.31
C ALA A 86 -3.23 4.80 2.68
N GLY A 87 -4.24 5.50 2.21
CA GLY A 87 -4.04 6.80 1.58
C GLY A 87 -5.34 7.46 1.16
N ILE A 88 -5.29 8.77 1.04
CA ILE A 88 -6.41 9.63 0.63
C ILE A 88 -5.96 10.61 -0.45
N THR A 89 -6.92 11.17 -1.19
CA THR A 89 -6.71 12.33 -2.06
C THR A 89 -7.59 13.49 -1.60
N ILE A 90 -7.07 14.71 -1.71
CA ILE A 90 -7.84 15.95 -1.58
C ILE A 90 -7.39 16.84 -2.74
N ASP A 91 -8.10 16.70 -3.86
CA ASP A 91 -7.68 17.29 -5.13
C ASP A 91 -8.13 18.74 -5.23
N LYS A 92 -7.20 19.66 -5.35
CA LYS A 92 -7.40 21.10 -5.54
C LYS A 92 -6.23 21.69 -6.30
N LEU A 93 -6.50 22.66 -7.19
CA LEU A 93 -5.40 23.48 -7.76
C LEU A 93 -4.62 24.17 -6.63
N LEU A 94 -3.31 24.28 -6.78
CA LEU A 94 -2.40 24.77 -5.74
C LEU A 94 -2.86 26.10 -5.11
N LEU A 95 -3.33 27.04 -5.93
CA LEU A 95 -3.84 28.34 -5.44
C LEU A 95 -5.07 28.24 -4.54
N ARG A 96 -5.85 27.14 -4.65
CA ARG A 96 -7.07 26.91 -3.87
C ARG A 96 -6.86 25.85 -2.77
N MET A 97 -5.70 25.23 -2.72
CA MET A 97 -5.36 24.23 -1.72
C MET A 97 -5.08 24.91 -0.39
N LYS A 98 -5.75 24.48 0.65
CA LYS A 98 -5.52 24.96 2.01
C LYS A 98 -4.39 24.17 2.67
N GLU A 99 -3.77 24.76 3.71
CA GLU A 99 -2.73 24.09 4.50
C GLU A 99 -3.24 22.78 5.12
N GLU A 100 -4.50 22.80 5.62
CA GLU A 100 -5.10 21.61 6.22
C GLU A 100 -5.31 20.46 5.18
N ASP A 101 -5.59 20.81 3.91
CA ASP A 101 -5.71 19.82 2.82
C ASP A 101 -4.34 19.17 2.52
N TRP A 102 -3.28 19.98 2.55
CA TRP A 102 -1.91 19.51 2.37
C TRP A 102 -1.48 18.61 3.54
N ASP A 103 -1.57 19.11 4.76
CA ASP A 103 -1.13 18.41 5.96
C ASP A 103 -1.85 17.08 6.12
N LYS A 104 -3.17 17.04 5.90
CA LYS A 104 -3.96 15.81 6.00
C LYS A 104 -3.48 14.73 5.04
N VAL A 105 -3.19 15.10 3.78
CA VAL A 105 -2.71 14.14 2.77
C VAL A 105 -1.29 13.66 3.12
N ILE A 106 -0.39 14.54 3.52
CA ILE A 106 0.97 14.14 3.95
C ILE A 106 0.90 13.23 5.18
N GLN A 107 0.08 13.57 6.15
CA GLN A 107 -0.07 12.79 7.38
C GLN A 107 -0.60 11.38 7.11
N VAL A 108 -1.65 11.26 6.28
CA VAL A 108 -2.25 9.95 6.01
C VAL A 108 -1.43 9.13 5.02
N ASN A 109 -0.85 9.74 3.98
CA ASN A 109 -0.19 8.97 2.92
C ASN A 109 1.29 8.68 3.19
N LEU A 110 2.02 9.63 3.78
CA LEU A 110 3.47 9.52 3.94
C LEU A 110 3.87 9.22 5.39
N LYS A 111 3.36 10.00 6.34
CA LYS A 111 3.69 9.81 7.76
C LYS A 111 3.17 8.46 8.28
N SER A 112 2.02 7.98 7.78
CA SER A 112 1.51 6.66 8.13
C SER A 112 2.47 5.53 7.76
N ALA A 113 3.04 5.60 6.55
CA ALA A 113 4.02 4.60 6.10
C ALA A 113 5.29 4.63 6.97
N PHE A 114 5.74 5.80 7.38
CA PHE A 114 6.80 5.93 8.39
C PHE A 114 6.39 5.28 9.72
N ASN A 115 5.20 5.57 10.24
CA ASN A 115 4.70 5.02 11.52
C ASN A 115 4.67 3.49 11.48
N CYS A 116 4.02 2.91 10.46
CA CYS A 116 3.88 1.46 10.31
C CYS A 116 5.24 0.78 10.10
N THR A 117 6.09 1.34 9.23
CA THR A 117 7.42 0.81 8.98
C THR A 117 8.27 0.84 10.26
N LYS A 118 8.28 1.95 11.00
CA LYS A 118 9.03 2.08 12.26
C LYS A 118 8.57 1.06 13.31
N ALA A 119 7.25 0.86 13.43
CA ALA A 119 6.70 -0.11 14.38
C ALA A 119 7.02 -1.56 14.00
N VAL A 120 6.97 -1.91 12.70
CA VAL A 120 7.19 -3.28 12.22
C VAL A 120 8.68 -3.64 12.15
N ILE A 121 9.54 -2.71 11.78
CA ILE A 121 10.97 -2.95 11.55
C ILE A 121 11.66 -3.54 12.78
N ARG A 122 11.32 -3.10 13.99
CA ARG A 122 11.87 -3.62 15.24
C ARG A 122 11.66 -5.13 15.42
N HIS A 123 10.61 -5.68 14.81
CA HIS A 123 10.34 -7.13 14.80
C HIS A 123 11.02 -7.83 13.62
N MET A 124 11.20 -7.13 12.48
CA MET A 124 11.80 -7.70 11.27
C MET A 124 13.34 -7.76 11.30
N ILE A 125 14.03 -6.90 12.04
CA ILE A 125 15.52 -6.83 12.06
C ILE A 125 16.20 -8.14 12.48
N LYS A 126 15.50 -9.04 13.16
CA LYS A 126 16.02 -10.34 13.61
C LYS A 126 15.69 -11.47 12.62
N THR A 127 14.73 -11.30 11.78
CA THR A 127 14.15 -12.39 10.99
C THR A 127 14.07 -12.09 9.49
N GLY A 128 14.38 -10.87 9.09
CA GLY A 128 14.12 -10.38 7.75
C GLY A 128 12.63 -10.19 7.49
N GLY A 129 12.30 -9.74 6.28
CA GLY A 129 10.92 -9.51 5.83
C GLY A 129 10.86 -8.66 4.58
N ALA A 130 9.63 -8.32 4.15
CA ALA A 130 9.42 -7.44 3.01
C ALA A 130 8.40 -6.33 3.32
N ILE A 131 8.71 -5.13 2.88
CA ILE A 131 7.83 -3.95 2.97
C ILE A 131 7.52 -3.47 1.57
N VAL A 132 6.24 -3.25 1.27
CA VAL A 132 5.81 -2.68 -0.01
C VAL A 132 5.02 -1.41 0.25
N ASN A 133 5.47 -0.31 -0.32
CA ASN A 133 4.80 0.99 -0.25
C ASN A 133 3.98 1.22 -1.53
N ILE A 134 2.67 1.40 -1.40
CA ILE A 134 1.81 1.73 -2.55
C ILE A 134 1.91 3.24 -2.81
N SER A 135 2.77 3.58 -3.76
CA SER A 135 2.93 4.93 -4.31
C SER A 135 1.82 5.23 -5.33
N SER A 136 2.13 5.93 -6.38
CA SER A 136 1.22 6.25 -7.49
C SER A 136 2.03 6.77 -8.68
N ILE A 137 1.47 6.64 -9.87
CA ILE A 137 1.97 7.31 -11.06
C ILE A 137 2.03 8.84 -10.86
N ALA A 138 1.10 9.41 -10.08
CA ALA A 138 1.14 10.83 -9.73
C ALA A 138 2.38 11.22 -8.91
N GLY A 139 2.93 10.29 -8.12
CA GLY A 139 4.20 10.50 -7.41
C GLY A 139 5.44 10.44 -8.31
N VAL A 140 5.32 9.87 -9.51
CA VAL A 140 6.39 9.76 -10.49
C VAL A 140 6.37 10.92 -11.48
N MET A 141 5.18 11.24 -12.02
CA MET A 141 5.01 12.23 -13.10
C MET A 141 4.48 13.59 -12.62
N GLY A 142 3.89 13.64 -11.44
CA GLY A 142 3.02 14.75 -11.04
C GLY A 142 1.62 14.64 -11.65
N ASN A 143 0.66 15.38 -11.10
CA ASN A 143 -0.66 15.56 -11.70
C ASN A 143 -1.25 16.90 -11.28
N ALA A 144 -1.81 17.65 -12.24
CA ALA A 144 -2.45 18.92 -11.95
C ALA A 144 -3.60 18.74 -10.96
N GLY A 145 -3.67 19.62 -9.95
CA GLY A 145 -4.67 19.53 -8.89
C GLY A 145 -4.33 18.56 -7.76
N GLN A 146 -3.21 17.83 -7.83
CA GLN A 146 -2.79 16.82 -6.85
C GLN A 146 -1.40 17.11 -6.25
N ALA A 147 -1.04 18.37 -6.05
CA ALA A 147 0.30 18.72 -5.56
C ALA A 147 0.63 18.04 -4.21
N ASN A 148 -0.31 18.01 -3.25
CA ASN A 148 -0.19 17.31 -1.98
C ASN A 148 -0.08 15.79 -2.15
N TYR A 149 -0.94 15.19 -2.96
CA TYR A 149 -0.95 13.76 -3.21
C TYR A 149 0.33 13.31 -3.94
N ALA A 150 0.69 14.01 -5.01
CA ALA A 150 1.91 13.72 -5.76
C ALA A 150 3.16 13.84 -4.87
N ALA A 151 3.26 14.89 -4.06
CA ALA A 151 4.34 15.06 -3.09
C ALA A 151 4.40 13.90 -2.07
N SER A 152 3.25 13.48 -1.52
CA SER A 152 3.19 12.37 -0.58
C SER A 152 3.64 11.05 -1.22
N LYS A 153 3.22 10.79 -2.46
CA LYS A 153 3.55 9.55 -3.19
C LYS A 153 4.99 9.54 -3.72
N ALA A 154 5.53 10.69 -4.10
CA ALA A 154 6.95 10.87 -4.40
C ALA A 154 7.81 10.68 -3.14
N GLY A 155 7.35 11.22 -2.00
CA GLY A 155 8.00 11.02 -0.69
C GLY A 155 8.12 9.54 -0.32
N LEU A 156 7.10 8.72 -0.61
CA LEU A 156 7.16 7.26 -0.41
C LEU A 156 8.26 6.59 -1.24
N ILE A 157 8.53 7.07 -2.44
CA ILE A 157 9.61 6.56 -3.30
C ILE A 157 10.98 6.84 -2.66
N GLY A 158 11.21 8.07 -2.19
CA GLY A 158 12.43 8.42 -1.47
C GLY A 158 12.59 7.65 -0.15
N PHE A 159 11.50 7.54 0.62
CA PHE A 159 11.44 6.77 1.85
C PHE A 159 11.78 5.28 1.62
N THR A 160 11.20 4.67 0.58
CA THR A 160 11.49 3.29 0.17
C THR A 160 12.98 3.06 -0.02
N LYS A 161 13.64 3.90 -0.81
CA LYS A 161 15.06 3.77 -1.12
C LYS A 161 15.96 3.93 0.11
N SER A 162 15.61 4.85 1.00
CA SER A 162 16.36 5.10 2.23
C SER A 162 16.26 3.91 3.19
N VAL A 163 15.05 3.43 3.45
CA VAL A 163 14.82 2.29 4.35
C VAL A 163 15.41 0.98 3.79
N ALA A 164 15.35 0.79 2.46
CA ALA A 164 15.99 -0.35 1.80
C ALA A 164 17.50 -0.38 2.03
N ARG A 165 18.18 0.77 1.95
CA ARG A 165 19.63 0.89 2.23
C ARG A 165 19.95 0.67 3.70
N GLU A 166 19.13 1.18 4.61
CA GLU A 166 19.36 1.10 6.06
C GLU A 166 19.20 -0.31 6.61
N TYR A 167 18.21 -1.07 6.09
CA TYR A 167 17.87 -2.38 6.67
C TYR A 167 18.15 -3.58 5.76
N GLY A 168 18.72 -3.36 4.57
CA GLY A 168 19.05 -4.45 3.63
C GLY A 168 19.97 -5.52 4.23
N GLU A 169 21.00 -5.12 4.99
CA GLU A 169 21.90 -6.05 5.69
C GLU A 169 21.21 -6.89 6.78
N ARG A 170 20.03 -6.46 7.23
CA ARG A 170 19.17 -7.22 8.16
C ARG A 170 18.16 -8.12 7.44
N GLY A 171 18.28 -8.28 6.12
CA GLY A 171 17.36 -9.08 5.31
C GLY A 171 15.98 -8.46 5.17
N VAL A 172 15.81 -7.15 5.42
CA VAL A 172 14.55 -6.44 5.20
C VAL A 172 14.59 -5.78 3.83
N ARG A 173 13.73 -6.23 2.92
CA ARG A 173 13.58 -5.67 1.59
C ARG A 173 12.45 -4.63 1.59
N VAL A 174 12.65 -3.50 0.95
CA VAL A 174 11.65 -2.42 0.88
C VAL A 174 11.53 -1.94 -0.55
N ASN A 175 10.33 -2.06 -1.13
CA ASN A 175 10.06 -1.65 -2.50
C ASN A 175 8.79 -0.80 -2.56
N ALA A 176 8.61 -0.11 -3.66
CA ALA A 176 7.39 0.63 -3.95
C ALA A 176 6.70 0.09 -5.20
N ILE A 177 5.40 0.25 -5.26
CA ILE A 177 4.61 0.06 -6.47
C ILE A 177 3.99 1.40 -6.84
N ALA A 178 4.03 1.77 -8.11
CA ALA A 178 3.40 2.97 -8.65
C ALA A 178 2.23 2.56 -9.57
N PRO A 179 1.01 2.39 -9.03
CA PRO A 179 -0.17 2.11 -9.85
C PRO A 179 -0.51 3.30 -10.76
N GLY A 180 -0.98 2.99 -11.96
CA GLY A 180 -1.63 3.95 -12.83
C GLY A 180 -3.12 4.09 -12.50
N PHE A 181 -3.95 4.15 -13.53
CA PHE A 181 -5.41 4.20 -13.36
C PHE A 181 -5.96 2.80 -13.06
N ILE A 182 -6.36 2.59 -11.81
CA ILE A 182 -6.91 1.31 -11.32
C ILE A 182 -8.42 1.48 -11.11
N ARG A 183 -9.21 0.48 -11.54
CA ARG A 183 -10.65 0.43 -11.32
C ARG A 183 -10.95 0.31 -9.83
N THR A 184 -11.59 1.32 -9.28
CA THR A 184 -12.02 1.41 -7.88
C THR A 184 -13.31 2.18 -7.82
N ARG A 185 -14.00 2.22 -6.69
CA ARG A 185 -15.19 3.07 -6.53
C ARG A 185 -14.96 4.52 -6.98
N MET A 186 -13.76 5.04 -6.82
CA MET A 186 -13.39 6.41 -7.21
C MET A 186 -13.38 6.59 -8.75
N THR A 187 -12.98 5.60 -9.51
CA THR A 187 -12.94 5.65 -10.98
C THR A 187 -14.24 5.21 -11.63
N GLU A 188 -15.06 4.43 -10.94
CA GLU A 188 -16.35 3.95 -11.46
C GLU A 188 -17.35 5.08 -11.66
N VAL A 189 -17.34 6.10 -10.80
CA VAL A 189 -18.25 7.25 -10.86
C VAL A 189 -17.91 8.26 -11.96
N LEU A 190 -16.79 8.11 -12.65
CA LEU A 190 -16.38 8.98 -13.76
C LEU A 190 -17.24 8.68 -15.00
N ASP A 191 -17.59 9.74 -15.74
CA ASP A 191 -18.29 9.61 -17.01
C ASP A 191 -17.38 8.98 -18.10
N GLU A 192 -17.99 8.41 -19.13
CA GLU A 192 -17.28 7.68 -20.20
C GLU A 192 -16.33 8.58 -21.02
N LYS A 193 -16.62 9.86 -21.13
CA LYS A 193 -15.74 10.82 -21.83
C LYS A 193 -14.44 11.00 -21.04
N THR A 194 -14.55 11.25 -19.73
CA THR A 194 -13.40 11.37 -18.82
C THR A 194 -12.59 10.09 -18.79
N LYS A 195 -13.23 8.92 -18.69
CA LYS A 195 -12.55 7.62 -18.76
C LYS A 195 -11.80 7.46 -20.08
N GLY A 196 -12.43 7.81 -21.21
CA GLY A 196 -11.82 7.76 -22.52
C GLY A 196 -10.59 8.68 -22.64
N GLU A 197 -10.66 9.89 -22.08
CA GLU A 197 -9.54 10.83 -22.06
C GLU A 197 -8.36 10.29 -21.23
N MET A 198 -8.63 9.75 -20.06
CA MET A 198 -7.59 9.11 -19.22
C MET A 198 -6.90 7.94 -19.96
N LEU A 199 -7.67 7.12 -20.67
CA LEU A 199 -7.14 5.95 -21.37
C LEU A 199 -6.35 6.28 -22.64
N ARG A 200 -6.45 7.49 -23.20
CA ARG A 200 -5.66 7.91 -24.37
C ARG A 200 -4.16 7.82 -24.13
N GLY A 201 -3.72 8.12 -22.90
CA GLY A 201 -2.31 8.04 -22.50
C GLY A 201 -1.84 6.64 -22.09
N VAL A 202 -2.75 5.66 -21.96
CA VAL A 202 -2.42 4.30 -21.51
C VAL A 202 -2.23 3.38 -22.73
N PRO A 203 -1.02 2.87 -23.02
CA PRO A 203 -0.77 1.97 -24.14
C PRO A 203 -1.67 0.72 -24.14
N LEU A 204 -1.94 0.11 -22.96
CA LEU A 204 -2.81 -1.07 -22.87
C LEU A 204 -4.31 -0.76 -23.00
N ARG A 205 -4.70 0.53 -23.16
CA ARG A 205 -6.06 0.98 -23.44
C ARG A 205 -7.14 0.45 -22.49
N ARG A 206 -6.78 0.11 -21.26
CA ARG A 206 -7.69 -0.29 -20.20
C ARG A 206 -7.28 0.29 -18.85
N PHE A 207 -8.23 0.40 -17.95
CA PHE A 207 -7.89 0.53 -16.53
C PHE A 207 -7.24 -0.77 -16.03
N GLY A 208 -6.30 -0.66 -15.10
CA GLY A 208 -5.86 -1.78 -14.32
C GLY A 208 -6.95 -2.22 -13.34
N GLU A 209 -6.93 -3.48 -12.96
CA GLU A 209 -7.78 -3.99 -11.88
C GLU A 209 -6.98 -3.99 -10.56
N PRO A 210 -7.63 -3.91 -9.39
CA PRO A 210 -6.96 -4.01 -8.10
C PRO A 210 -6.05 -5.25 -7.97
N VAL A 211 -6.43 -6.35 -8.62
CA VAL A 211 -5.65 -7.58 -8.64
C VAL A 211 -4.34 -7.45 -9.44
N ASP A 212 -4.26 -6.56 -10.43
CA ASP A 212 -3.00 -6.28 -11.16
C ASP A 212 -1.94 -5.74 -10.18
N VAL A 213 -2.35 -4.90 -9.22
CA VAL A 213 -1.47 -4.40 -8.15
C VAL A 213 -1.15 -5.51 -7.14
N ALA A 214 -2.14 -6.34 -6.78
CA ALA A 214 -1.93 -7.44 -5.83
C ALA A 214 -0.91 -8.47 -6.36
N HIS A 215 -0.89 -8.74 -7.66
CA HIS A 215 0.13 -9.60 -8.29
C HIS A 215 1.55 -9.05 -8.11
N ALA A 216 1.74 -7.74 -8.32
CA ALA A 216 3.04 -7.11 -8.14
C ALA A 216 3.46 -7.09 -6.65
N VAL A 217 2.52 -6.86 -5.72
CA VAL A 217 2.79 -7.00 -4.27
C VAL A 217 3.24 -8.41 -3.95
N TYR A 218 2.49 -9.43 -4.40
CA TYR A 218 2.85 -10.83 -4.16
C TYR A 218 4.24 -11.16 -4.67
N PHE A 219 4.58 -10.74 -5.89
CA PHE A 219 5.91 -10.93 -6.46
C PHE A 219 6.99 -10.35 -5.52
N LEU A 220 6.79 -9.10 -5.04
CA LEU A 220 7.77 -8.43 -4.19
C LEU A 220 7.88 -9.02 -2.77
N VAL A 221 6.80 -9.54 -2.18
CA VAL A 221 6.84 -10.11 -0.83
C VAL A 221 7.21 -11.59 -0.81
N SER A 222 7.16 -12.28 -1.94
CA SER A 222 7.51 -13.70 -2.09
C SER A 222 9.02 -13.90 -2.34
N GLU A 223 9.42 -15.16 -2.46
CA GLU A 223 10.77 -15.57 -2.85
C GLU A 223 11.19 -15.08 -4.24
N TYR A 224 10.22 -14.86 -5.15
CA TYR A 224 10.50 -14.36 -6.49
C TYR A 224 11.09 -12.94 -6.49
N GLY A 225 10.81 -12.14 -5.46
CA GLY A 225 11.38 -10.81 -5.27
C GLY A 225 12.60 -10.78 -4.34
N SER A 226 13.21 -11.93 -4.01
CA SER A 226 14.26 -12.05 -2.98
C SER A 226 15.51 -11.20 -3.23
N TYR A 227 15.80 -10.86 -4.48
CA TYR A 227 16.95 -10.01 -4.85
C TYR A 227 16.55 -8.61 -5.30
N ILE A 228 15.35 -8.16 -4.92
CA ILE A 228 14.81 -6.83 -5.29
C ILE A 228 14.57 -6.02 -4.01
N THR A 229 15.26 -4.89 -3.90
CA THR A 229 15.07 -3.91 -2.83
C THR A 229 15.42 -2.49 -3.30
N GLY A 230 14.69 -1.50 -2.82
CA GLY A 230 14.83 -0.09 -3.21
C GLY A 230 14.19 0.27 -4.55
N GLU A 231 13.46 -0.65 -5.20
CA GLU A 231 12.88 -0.48 -6.52
C GLU A 231 11.47 0.10 -6.49
N VAL A 232 11.09 0.71 -7.62
CA VAL A 232 9.73 1.22 -7.89
C VAL A 232 9.18 0.51 -9.09
N ILE A 233 8.23 -0.40 -8.88
CA ILE A 233 7.57 -1.13 -9.97
C ILE A 233 6.35 -0.37 -10.45
N ASN A 234 6.35 0.01 -11.72
CA ASN A 234 5.21 0.63 -12.37
C ASN A 234 4.16 -0.42 -12.75
N VAL A 235 2.92 -0.26 -12.24
CA VAL A 235 1.75 -1.07 -12.60
C VAL A 235 0.71 -0.14 -13.20
N ASN A 236 0.96 0.35 -14.42
CA ASN A 236 0.27 1.51 -14.98
C ASN A 236 -0.15 1.35 -16.45
N GLY A 237 -0.07 0.14 -17.02
CA GLY A 237 -0.44 -0.11 -18.41
C GLY A 237 0.42 0.60 -19.45
N GLY A 238 1.64 1.03 -19.07
CA GLY A 238 2.55 1.76 -19.94
C GLY A 238 2.36 3.30 -19.91
N LEU A 239 1.50 3.81 -19.02
CA LEU A 239 1.27 5.26 -18.90
C LEU A 239 2.57 6.04 -18.62
N HIS A 240 3.50 5.39 -17.95
CA HIS A 240 4.87 5.86 -17.75
C HIS A 240 5.85 4.69 -17.91
N MET A 241 6.88 4.93 -18.74
CA MET A 241 7.96 4.00 -19.05
C MET A 241 9.30 4.68 -18.84
#